data_bf74774452d76014801ca1946de73abd
#
_entry.id   bf74774452d76014801ca1946de73abd
#
_cell.length_a   1.000
_cell.length_b   1.000
_cell.length_c   1.000
_cell.angle_alpha   90.00
_cell.angle_beta   90.00
_cell.angle_gamma   90.00
#
_symmetry.space_group_name_H-M   'P 1'
#
loop_
_entity.id
_entity.type
_entity.pdbx_description
1 polymer ?
#
loop_
_entity_poly.entity_id
_entity_poly.type
_entity_poly.pdbx_seq_one_letter_code
_entity_poly.pdbx_strand_id
1 'polypeptide(L)'
;MNMTFIVAVQLKDSIVVAVDNKYLTLKDKEKDHFEEHFSSKLYAWHSGIITGTGEHYVIDKAVRLFINSADADIEKLPLCLNISRQIREMEVGQHEQIQSSKLLYSQYSENGAKLFAIEPTEETGKYQRTEFKENDLIIWLFNPNIQSISGNLKTLYSNPRPKVSFDRIEDWLDYYISAIAEIYEKQSCIDSWMSGSFDIFFQTEGEYFYKHIQNNPTVHLE
;
A
#
# COMPACT_ATOMS: atom_id res chain seq x y z
N MET A 1 15.20 3.97 -5.01
CA MET A 1 14.88 3.06 -3.85
C MET A 1 13.42 3.23 -3.50
N ASN A 2 12.58 2.20 -3.69
CA ASN A 2 11.17 2.23 -3.26
C ASN A 2 11.10 1.89 -1.77
N MET A 3 10.37 2.68 -0.98
CA MET A 3 10.45 2.57 0.48
C MET A 3 9.06 2.54 1.11
N THR A 4 8.19 1.71 0.56
CA THR A 4 6.88 1.45 1.14
C THR A 4 6.70 -0.05 1.23
N PHE A 5 6.26 -0.52 2.38
CA PHE A 5 5.84 -1.90 2.55
C PHE A 5 4.32 -1.96 2.59
N ILE A 6 3.74 -2.65 1.63
CA ILE A 6 2.30 -2.88 1.53
C ILE A 6 2.04 -4.38 1.62
N VAL A 7 1.13 -4.75 2.51
CA VAL A 7 0.53 -6.09 2.57
C VAL A 7 -0.96 -5.91 2.35
N ALA A 8 -1.51 -6.51 1.30
CA ALA A 8 -2.94 -6.45 1.06
C ALA A 8 -3.50 -7.83 0.71
N VAL A 9 -4.74 -8.09 1.10
CA VAL A 9 -5.44 -9.34 0.88
C VAL A 9 -6.77 -9.05 0.22
N GLN A 10 -7.00 -9.66 -0.94
CA GLN A 10 -8.31 -9.69 -1.56
C GLN A 10 -9.07 -10.92 -1.06
N LEU A 11 -10.17 -10.71 -0.36
CA LEU A 11 -11.05 -11.77 0.07
C LEU A 11 -12.30 -11.82 -0.83
N LYS A 12 -13.15 -12.81 -0.62
CA LYS A 12 -14.39 -12.96 -1.40
C LYS A 12 -15.35 -11.78 -1.20
N ASP A 13 -15.52 -11.35 0.04
CA ASP A 13 -16.51 -10.36 0.50
C ASP A 13 -15.87 -9.06 1.00
N SER A 14 -14.55 -9.04 1.11
CA SER A 14 -13.85 -7.99 1.84
C SER A 14 -12.41 -7.84 1.37
N ILE A 15 -11.78 -6.77 1.81
CA ILE A 15 -10.35 -6.53 1.61
C ILE A 15 -9.67 -6.11 2.91
N VAL A 16 -8.38 -6.38 2.98
CA VAL A 16 -7.50 -5.88 4.03
C VAL A 16 -6.30 -5.22 3.36
N VAL A 17 -5.95 -4.00 3.74
CA VAL A 17 -4.78 -3.29 3.22
C VAL A 17 -4.00 -2.69 4.37
N ALA A 18 -2.74 -3.07 4.51
CA ALA A 18 -1.82 -2.50 5.48
C ALA A 18 -0.65 -1.82 4.78
N VAL A 19 -0.21 -0.68 5.30
CA VAL A 19 0.89 0.09 4.76
C VAL A 19 1.71 0.73 5.89
N ASP A 20 3.05 0.68 5.78
CA ASP A 20 3.95 1.33 6.73
C ASP A 20 3.83 2.86 6.67
N ASN A 21 4.23 3.54 7.75
CA ASN A 21 4.07 5.00 7.89
C ASN A 21 5.31 5.80 7.50
N LYS A 22 6.45 5.16 7.20
CA LYS A 22 7.69 5.84 6.82
C LYS A 22 7.74 6.07 5.32
N TYR A 23 8.01 7.30 4.89
CA TYR A 23 8.24 7.60 3.48
C TYR A 23 9.45 8.51 3.31
N LEU A 24 10.00 8.51 2.11
CA LEU A 24 11.15 9.31 1.74
C LEU A 24 10.81 10.22 0.56
N THR A 25 11.35 11.43 0.62
CA THR A 25 11.26 12.38 -0.48
C THR A 25 12.67 12.72 -0.99
N LEU A 26 12.82 12.77 -2.31
CA LEU A 26 14.05 13.26 -2.94
C LEU A 26 14.17 14.76 -2.71
N LYS A 27 15.26 15.18 -2.07
CA LYS A 27 15.45 16.58 -1.66
C LYS A 27 15.89 17.51 -2.78
N ASP A 28 16.68 17.03 -3.74
CA ASP A 28 17.18 17.83 -4.88
C ASP A 28 17.81 16.94 -5.96
N LYS A 29 18.35 17.63 -7.02
CA LYS A 29 19.12 17.01 -8.12
C LYS A 29 20.41 16.30 -7.65
N GLU A 30 20.80 16.44 -6.38
CA GLU A 30 21.90 15.70 -5.78
C GLU A 30 21.40 14.28 -5.50
N LYS A 31 22.00 13.33 -6.23
CA LYS A 31 21.65 11.91 -6.20
C LYS A 31 21.70 11.38 -4.77
N ASP A 32 20.64 10.68 -4.38
CA ASP A 32 20.51 9.86 -3.18
C ASP A 32 20.38 10.63 -1.85
N HIS A 33 20.04 11.90 -1.86
CA HIS A 33 19.70 12.61 -0.63
C HIS A 33 18.20 12.59 -0.37
N PHE A 34 17.78 11.79 0.62
CA PHE A 34 16.38 11.63 1.01
C PHE A 34 16.09 12.29 2.35
N GLU A 35 14.89 12.83 2.48
CA GLU A 35 14.33 13.28 3.74
C GLU A 35 13.28 12.30 4.22
N GLU A 36 13.41 11.85 5.46
CA GLU A 36 12.49 10.90 6.08
C GLU A 36 11.30 11.62 6.70
N HIS A 37 10.12 11.07 6.48
CA HIS A 37 8.87 11.57 7.05
C HIS A 37 8.02 10.40 7.56
N PHE A 38 7.12 10.71 8.49
CA PHE A 38 6.17 9.75 9.04
C PHE A 38 4.77 10.31 8.92
N SER A 39 3.93 9.66 8.15
CA SER A 39 2.49 9.93 8.08
C SER A 39 1.75 8.76 7.48
N SER A 40 0.42 8.83 7.51
CA SER A 40 -0.41 7.88 6.79
C SER A 40 -0.15 7.94 5.28
N LYS A 41 -0.08 6.77 4.65
CA LYS A 41 -0.01 6.59 3.20
C LYS A 41 -1.34 6.06 2.63
N LEU A 42 -2.39 6.03 3.43
CA LEU A 42 -3.74 5.66 3.02
C LEU A 42 -4.55 6.94 2.75
N TYR A 43 -5.00 7.09 1.52
CA TYR A 43 -5.80 8.22 1.07
C TYR A 43 -7.23 7.75 0.84
N ALA A 44 -8.16 8.31 1.61
CA ALA A 44 -9.58 7.98 1.45
C ALA A 44 -10.17 8.63 0.18
N TRP A 45 -11.04 7.90 -0.50
CA TRP A 45 -11.90 8.40 -1.55
C TRP A 45 -13.32 7.79 -1.39
N HIS A 46 -14.30 8.25 -2.17
CA HIS A 46 -15.71 7.89 -1.89
C HIS A 46 -16.04 6.38 -1.97
N SER A 47 -15.23 5.55 -2.65
CA SER A 47 -15.48 4.11 -2.77
C SER A 47 -14.46 3.23 -2.04
N GLY A 48 -13.49 3.83 -1.33
CA GLY A 48 -12.47 3.06 -0.63
C GLY A 48 -11.22 3.85 -0.29
N ILE A 49 -10.05 3.23 -0.50
CA ILE A 49 -8.73 3.85 -0.27
C ILE A 49 -7.84 3.79 -1.51
N ILE A 50 -6.87 4.67 -1.54
CA ILE A 50 -5.74 4.64 -2.48
C ILE A 50 -4.47 4.64 -1.64
N THR A 51 -3.49 3.82 -2.02
CA THR A 51 -2.12 3.85 -1.50
C THR A 51 -1.15 3.58 -2.64
N GLY A 52 0.14 3.65 -2.38
CA GLY A 52 1.11 3.37 -3.43
C GLY A 52 2.52 3.24 -2.92
N THR A 53 3.39 2.81 -3.82
CA THR A 53 4.84 2.72 -3.62
C THR A 53 5.56 3.48 -4.71
N GLY A 54 6.75 3.94 -4.42
CA GLY A 54 7.53 4.81 -5.28
C GLY A 54 7.85 6.13 -4.60
N GLU A 55 8.05 7.18 -5.36
CA GLU A 55 8.35 8.49 -4.81
C GLU A 55 7.09 9.17 -4.24
N HIS A 56 7.18 9.63 -2.99
CA HIS A 56 6.01 10.12 -2.25
C HIS A 56 5.27 11.26 -2.93
N TYR A 57 6.01 12.26 -3.46
CA TYR A 57 5.37 13.40 -4.14
C TYR A 57 4.61 12.98 -5.40
N VAL A 58 5.06 11.92 -6.09
CA VAL A 58 4.34 11.38 -7.25
C VAL A 58 2.99 10.82 -6.80
N ILE A 59 2.99 10.03 -5.71
CA ILE A 59 1.77 9.42 -5.17
C ILE A 59 0.80 10.48 -4.64
N ASP A 60 1.27 11.37 -3.77
CA ASP A 60 0.43 12.43 -3.16
C ASP A 60 -0.17 13.33 -4.25
N LYS A 61 0.64 13.78 -5.22
CA LYS A 61 0.17 14.61 -6.32
C LYS A 61 -0.82 13.88 -7.23
N ALA A 62 -0.62 12.59 -7.49
CA ALA A 62 -1.55 11.78 -8.28
C ALA A 62 -2.92 11.70 -7.60
N VAL A 63 -2.95 11.42 -6.30
CA VAL A 63 -4.18 11.36 -5.53
C VAL A 63 -4.88 12.72 -5.47
N ARG A 64 -4.13 13.81 -5.26
CA ARG A 64 -4.71 15.18 -5.29
C ARG A 64 -5.27 15.55 -6.63
N LEU A 65 -4.60 15.24 -7.74
CA LEU A 65 -5.12 15.46 -9.09
C LEU A 65 -6.39 14.64 -9.32
N PHE A 66 -6.41 13.38 -8.89
CA PHE A 66 -7.56 12.51 -8.99
C PHE A 66 -8.78 13.08 -8.24
N ILE A 67 -8.62 13.48 -6.98
CA ILE A 67 -9.72 13.99 -6.16
C ILE A 67 -10.17 15.37 -6.61
N ASN A 68 -9.23 16.31 -6.85
CA ASN A 68 -9.57 17.72 -7.00
C ASN A 68 -9.77 18.15 -8.46
N SER A 69 -9.25 17.39 -9.45
CA SER A 69 -9.24 17.82 -10.86
C SER A 69 -9.86 16.79 -11.82
N ALA A 70 -9.95 15.54 -11.37
CA ALA A 70 -10.51 14.46 -12.19
C ALA A 70 -11.88 13.98 -11.67
N ASP A 71 -12.50 14.71 -10.72
CA ASP A 71 -13.80 14.40 -10.10
C ASP A 71 -13.87 13.01 -9.46
N ALA A 72 -12.72 12.49 -9.00
CA ALA A 72 -12.56 11.13 -8.50
C ALA A 72 -13.08 10.04 -9.49
N ASP A 73 -12.99 10.32 -10.79
CA ASP A 73 -13.28 9.36 -11.86
C ASP A 73 -12.14 8.34 -11.95
N ILE A 74 -12.42 7.11 -11.55
CA ILE A 74 -11.40 6.05 -11.40
C ILE A 74 -10.67 5.73 -12.71
N GLU A 75 -11.33 5.93 -13.86
CA GLU A 75 -10.71 5.70 -15.17
C GLU A 75 -9.61 6.72 -15.48
N LYS A 76 -9.61 7.87 -14.78
CA LYS A 76 -8.57 8.91 -14.90
C LYS A 76 -7.38 8.73 -13.95
N LEU A 77 -7.48 7.84 -12.96
CA LEU A 77 -6.41 7.66 -11.97
C LEU A 77 -5.06 7.26 -12.60
N PRO A 78 -5.00 6.36 -13.61
CA PRO A 78 -3.74 6.08 -14.32
C PRO A 78 -3.13 7.31 -15.01
N LEU A 79 -3.98 8.18 -15.58
CA LEU A 79 -3.54 9.44 -16.19
C LEU A 79 -3.00 10.42 -15.14
N CYS A 80 -3.68 10.53 -13.99
CA CYS A 80 -3.23 11.37 -12.86
C CYS A 80 -1.85 10.94 -12.36
N LEU A 81 -1.63 9.62 -12.24
CA LEU A 81 -0.33 9.07 -11.84
C LEU A 81 0.75 9.38 -12.89
N ASN A 82 0.46 9.21 -14.17
CA ASN A 82 1.41 9.50 -15.25
C ASN A 82 1.79 11.00 -15.30
N ILE A 83 0.81 11.91 -15.17
CA ILE A 83 1.06 13.35 -15.13
C ILE A 83 1.94 13.70 -13.93
N SER A 84 1.63 13.16 -12.76
CA SER A 84 2.40 13.43 -11.52
C SER A 84 3.85 12.95 -11.66
N ARG A 85 4.07 11.76 -12.25
CA ARG A 85 5.40 11.24 -12.55
C ARG A 85 6.17 12.17 -13.48
N GLN A 86 5.57 12.58 -14.60
CA GLN A 86 6.22 13.46 -15.57
C GLN A 86 6.58 14.84 -14.96
N ILE A 87 5.68 15.42 -14.16
CA ILE A 87 5.97 16.68 -13.47
C ILE A 87 7.17 16.50 -12.54
N ARG A 88 7.19 15.41 -11.76
CA ARG A 88 8.29 15.16 -10.82
C ARG A 88 9.62 14.91 -11.55
N GLU A 89 9.62 14.20 -12.67
CA GLU A 89 10.80 14.04 -13.52
C GLU A 89 11.34 15.38 -14.04
N MET A 90 10.46 16.34 -14.39
CA MET A 90 10.88 17.68 -14.79
C MET A 90 11.48 18.49 -13.61
N GLU A 91 11.00 18.29 -12.40
CA GLU A 91 11.48 18.98 -11.20
C GLU A 91 12.87 18.50 -10.74
N VAL A 92 13.06 17.16 -10.66
CA VAL A 92 14.26 16.56 -10.04
C VAL A 92 15.06 15.66 -10.96
N GLY A 93 14.63 15.50 -12.20
CA GLY A 93 15.24 14.57 -13.18
C GLY A 93 14.68 13.16 -13.07
N GLN A 94 15.19 12.28 -13.95
CA GLN A 94 14.81 10.87 -13.96
C GLN A 94 15.42 10.14 -12.76
N HIS A 95 14.59 9.39 -12.05
CA HIS A 95 14.99 8.57 -10.94
C HIS A 95 14.14 7.28 -10.91
N GLU A 96 14.75 6.15 -10.53
CA GLU A 96 14.08 4.85 -10.51
C GLU A 96 12.82 4.84 -9.65
N GLN A 97 12.84 5.49 -8.48
CA GLN A 97 11.66 5.61 -7.61
C GLN A 97 10.48 6.32 -8.26
N ILE A 98 10.77 7.37 -9.07
CA ILE A 98 9.74 8.10 -9.79
C ILE A 98 9.14 7.21 -10.87
N GLN A 99 10.00 6.49 -11.61
CA GLN A 99 9.59 5.64 -12.73
C GLN A 99 8.83 4.39 -12.26
N SER A 100 9.20 3.82 -11.09
CA SER A 100 8.56 2.64 -10.51
C SER A 100 7.34 2.96 -9.64
N SER A 101 6.93 4.24 -9.57
CA SER A 101 5.74 4.63 -8.80
C SER A 101 4.50 3.92 -9.32
N LYS A 102 3.75 3.32 -8.40
CA LYS A 102 2.53 2.58 -8.69
C LYS A 102 1.51 2.71 -7.57
N LEU A 103 0.24 2.48 -7.88
CA LEU A 103 -0.86 2.62 -6.94
C LEU A 103 -1.58 1.29 -6.71
N LEU A 104 -2.02 1.09 -5.48
CA LEU A 104 -3.01 0.11 -5.09
C LEU A 104 -4.25 0.89 -4.64
N TYR A 105 -5.43 0.49 -5.09
CA TYR A 105 -6.66 1.11 -4.62
C TYR A 105 -7.76 0.08 -4.41
N SER A 106 -8.69 0.40 -3.53
CA SER A 106 -9.90 -0.37 -3.35
C SER A 106 -11.09 0.37 -3.94
N GLN A 107 -12.04 -0.42 -4.42
CA GLN A 107 -13.33 0.07 -4.90
C GLN A 107 -14.43 -0.85 -4.38
N TYR A 108 -15.44 -0.25 -3.75
CA TYR A 108 -16.65 -0.95 -3.39
C TYR A 108 -17.64 -0.93 -4.55
N SER A 109 -18.28 -2.06 -4.80
CA SER A 109 -19.33 -2.23 -5.79
C SER A 109 -20.39 -3.19 -5.25
N GLU A 110 -21.47 -3.41 -6.01
CA GLU A 110 -22.51 -4.41 -5.69
C GLU A 110 -21.95 -5.83 -5.54
N ASN A 111 -20.77 -6.08 -6.11
CA ASN A 111 -20.04 -7.37 -6.00
C ASN A 111 -19.06 -7.43 -4.83
N GLY A 112 -19.15 -6.50 -3.86
CA GLY A 112 -18.25 -6.38 -2.72
C GLY A 112 -17.05 -5.46 -2.96
N ALA A 113 -16.13 -5.46 -2.00
CA ALA A 113 -14.89 -4.70 -2.07
C ALA A 113 -13.84 -5.40 -2.95
N LYS A 114 -13.24 -4.65 -3.87
CA LYS A 114 -12.22 -5.14 -4.81
C LYS A 114 -10.95 -4.31 -4.74
N LEU A 115 -9.81 -4.98 -4.90
CA LEU A 115 -8.50 -4.38 -5.02
C LEU A 115 -8.04 -4.33 -6.48
N PHE A 116 -7.37 -3.23 -6.81
CA PHE A 116 -6.79 -2.99 -8.13
C PHE A 116 -5.39 -2.41 -7.98
N ALA A 117 -4.49 -2.81 -8.89
CA ALA A 117 -3.20 -2.16 -9.08
C ALA A 117 -3.22 -1.23 -10.30
N ILE A 118 -2.45 -0.15 -10.24
CA ILE A 118 -2.08 0.67 -11.39
C ILE A 118 -0.57 0.65 -11.46
N GLU A 119 -0.02 -0.06 -12.44
CA GLU A 119 1.40 -0.30 -12.61
C GLU A 119 1.86 0.05 -14.03
N PRO A 120 3.10 0.53 -14.21
CA PRO A 120 3.65 0.74 -15.55
C PRO A 120 3.88 -0.61 -16.24
N THR A 121 3.52 -0.72 -17.51
CA THR A 121 3.86 -1.89 -18.32
C THR A 121 5.34 -1.86 -18.70
N GLU A 122 6.01 -3.01 -18.66
CA GLU A 122 7.44 -3.12 -19.02
C GLU A 122 7.73 -2.65 -20.45
N GLU A 123 6.83 -2.98 -21.41
CA GLU A 123 7.04 -2.68 -22.82
C GLU A 123 6.88 -1.20 -23.17
N THR A 124 5.93 -0.50 -22.56
CA THR A 124 5.54 0.85 -22.99
C THR A 124 5.71 1.91 -21.93
N GLY A 125 5.92 1.51 -20.67
CA GLY A 125 5.90 2.39 -19.51
C GLY A 125 4.54 3.06 -19.26
N LYS A 126 3.49 2.65 -19.99
CA LYS A 126 2.14 3.16 -19.78
C LYS A 126 1.52 2.47 -18.57
N TYR A 127 0.80 3.24 -17.78
CA TYR A 127 0.08 2.70 -16.65
C TYR A 127 -1.16 1.92 -17.09
N GLN A 128 -1.29 0.71 -16.58
CA GLN A 128 -2.47 -0.12 -16.78
C GLN A 128 -3.07 -0.53 -15.44
N ARG A 129 -4.37 -0.79 -15.47
CA ARG A 129 -5.14 -1.29 -14.35
C ARG A 129 -5.21 -2.80 -14.37
N THR A 130 -5.01 -3.43 -13.22
CA THR A 130 -5.15 -4.88 -13.01
C THR A 130 -6.03 -5.13 -11.79
N GLU A 131 -7.07 -5.95 -11.92
CA GLU A 131 -7.91 -6.40 -10.82
C GLU A 131 -7.30 -7.63 -10.16
N PHE A 132 -7.28 -7.67 -8.82
CA PHE A 132 -6.88 -8.84 -8.06
C PHE A 132 -8.03 -9.83 -7.90
N LYS A 133 -7.66 -11.11 -7.83
CA LYS A 133 -8.61 -12.22 -7.66
C LYS A 133 -8.83 -12.53 -6.19
N GLU A 134 -9.94 -13.19 -5.91
CA GLU A 134 -10.22 -13.74 -4.59
C GLU A 134 -9.05 -14.60 -4.07
N ASN A 135 -8.66 -14.32 -2.83
CA ASN A 135 -7.52 -14.93 -2.12
C ASN A 135 -6.13 -14.50 -2.62
N ASP A 136 -6.04 -13.48 -3.48
CA ASP A 136 -4.73 -12.90 -3.79
C ASP A 136 -4.15 -12.20 -2.56
N LEU A 137 -2.88 -12.49 -2.28
CA LEU A 137 -2.04 -11.78 -1.33
C LEU A 137 -1.07 -10.89 -2.10
N ILE A 138 -1.20 -9.60 -1.91
CA ILE A 138 -0.37 -8.58 -2.56
C ILE A 138 0.71 -8.14 -1.58
N ILE A 139 1.97 -8.23 -2.00
CA ILE A 139 3.11 -7.81 -1.22
C ILE A 139 3.95 -6.89 -2.08
N TRP A 140 3.96 -5.61 -1.73
CA TRP A 140 4.87 -4.65 -2.33
C TRP A 140 5.91 -4.22 -1.32
N LEU A 141 7.12 -4.62 -1.57
CA LEU A 141 8.26 -4.46 -0.69
C LEU A 141 9.48 -4.06 -1.51
N PHE A 142 10.25 -3.13 -1.01
CA PHE A 142 11.50 -2.73 -1.66
C PHE A 142 12.62 -3.73 -1.42
N ASN A 143 12.85 -4.08 -0.17
CA ASN A 143 13.90 -5.04 0.18
C ASN A 143 13.45 -6.46 -0.17
N PRO A 144 14.07 -7.14 -1.15
CA PRO A 144 13.66 -8.48 -1.57
C PRO A 144 13.94 -9.56 -0.50
N ASN A 145 14.65 -9.22 0.58
CA ASN A 145 14.92 -10.15 1.67
C ASN A 145 13.67 -10.32 2.55
N ILE A 146 12.85 -11.31 2.23
CA ILE A 146 11.65 -11.69 2.97
C ILE A 146 11.84 -12.95 3.83
N GLN A 147 13.09 -13.39 4.04
CA GLN A 147 13.36 -14.64 4.74
C GLN A 147 12.76 -14.66 6.15
N SER A 148 12.85 -13.55 6.87
CA SER A 148 12.31 -13.39 8.24
C SER A 148 10.80 -13.51 8.32
N ILE A 149 10.07 -13.12 7.27
CA ILE A 149 8.62 -13.06 7.22
C ILE A 149 7.99 -14.11 6.30
N SER A 150 8.79 -14.90 5.60
CA SER A 150 8.29 -15.87 4.60
C SER A 150 7.30 -16.89 5.19
N GLY A 151 7.54 -17.34 6.42
CA GLY A 151 6.64 -18.25 7.15
C GLY A 151 5.28 -17.58 7.46
N ASN A 152 5.30 -16.33 7.92
CA ASN A 152 4.11 -15.54 8.22
C ASN A 152 3.29 -15.25 6.95
N LEU A 153 3.96 -14.83 5.87
CA LEU A 153 3.33 -14.61 4.57
C LEU A 153 2.69 -15.89 4.02
N LYS A 154 3.39 -17.04 4.13
CA LYS A 154 2.84 -18.34 3.73
C LYS A 154 1.60 -18.71 4.55
N THR A 155 1.62 -18.46 5.86
CA THR A 155 0.45 -18.71 6.73
C THR A 155 -0.73 -17.84 6.33
N LEU A 156 -0.50 -16.55 6.10
CA LEU A 156 -1.52 -15.59 5.68
C LEU A 156 -2.10 -15.98 4.30
N TYR A 157 -1.25 -16.37 3.35
CA TYR A 157 -1.66 -16.81 2.02
C TYR A 157 -2.43 -18.14 2.03
N SER A 158 -2.01 -19.09 2.88
CA SER A 158 -2.62 -20.45 2.91
C SER A 158 -3.93 -20.49 3.71
N ASN A 159 -4.23 -19.44 4.47
CA ASN A 159 -5.40 -19.42 5.35
C ASN A 159 -6.13 -18.06 5.29
N PRO A 160 -6.52 -17.60 4.08
CA PRO A 160 -7.33 -16.40 3.96
C PRO A 160 -8.71 -16.66 4.57
N ARG A 161 -9.13 -15.81 5.49
CA ARG A 161 -10.40 -15.98 6.20
C ARG A 161 -11.32 -14.79 5.90
N PRO A 162 -12.36 -14.97 5.07
CA PRO A 162 -13.34 -13.92 4.80
C PRO A 162 -14.11 -13.54 6.07
N LYS A 163 -14.65 -12.31 6.09
CA LYS A 163 -15.38 -11.78 7.26
C LYS A 163 -16.50 -12.74 7.73
N VAL A 164 -17.19 -13.39 6.80
CA VAL A 164 -18.27 -14.36 7.10
C VAL A 164 -17.80 -15.61 7.88
N SER A 165 -16.48 -15.84 7.99
CA SER A 165 -15.92 -16.95 8.78
C SER A 165 -15.85 -16.63 10.28
N PHE A 166 -16.26 -15.45 10.70
CA PHE A 166 -16.19 -15.00 12.09
C PHE A 166 -17.59 -14.60 12.58
N ASP A 167 -17.89 -14.94 13.82
CA ASP A 167 -19.16 -14.57 14.45
C ASP A 167 -19.22 -13.07 14.78
N ARG A 168 -18.06 -12.45 15.07
CA ARG A 168 -17.92 -11.06 15.42
C ARG A 168 -16.94 -10.37 14.50
N ILE A 169 -17.23 -9.12 14.18
CA ILE A 169 -16.34 -8.31 13.32
C ILE A 169 -14.98 -8.07 13.97
N GLU A 170 -14.96 -7.87 15.30
CA GLU A 170 -13.74 -7.63 16.05
C GLU A 170 -12.77 -8.80 15.95
N ASP A 171 -13.27 -10.05 15.98
CA ASP A 171 -12.43 -11.25 15.86
C ASP A 171 -11.77 -11.35 14.47
N TRP A 172 -12.48 -10.91 13.42
CA TRP A 172 -11.91 -10.80 12.06
C TRP A 172 -10.84 -9.71 11.96
N LEU A 173 -11.11 -8.52 12.52
CA LEU A 173 -10.14 -7.43 12.56
C LEU A 173 -8.88 -7.86 13.32
N ASP A 174 -9.04 -8.44 14.51
CA ASP A 174 -7.92 -8.87 15.37
C ASP A 174 -7.09 -9.99 14.73
N TYR A 175 -7.72 -10.90 13.97
CA TYR A 175 -7.03 -11.95 13.22
C TYR A 175 -6.02 -11.35 12.23
N TYR A 176 -6.46 -10.40 11.39
CA TYR A 176 -5.56 -9.78 10.41
C TYR A 176 -4.58 -8.80 11.02
N ILE A 177 -5.00 -8.01 12.01
CA ILE A 177 -4.10 -7.10 12.72
C ILE A 177 -2.96 -7.87 13.35
N SER A 178 -3.23 -8.96 14.06
CA SER A 178 -2.20 -9.76 14.73
C SER A 178 -1.23 -10.38 13.73
N ALA A 179 -1.75 -10.98 12.66
CA ALA A 179 -0.91 -11.63 11.64
C ALA A 179 -0.02 -10.63 10.89
N ILE A 180 -0.56 -9.45 10.56
CA ILE A 180 0.16 -8.40 9.84
C ILE A 180 1.14 -7.68 10.76
N ALA A 181 0.79 -7.43 12.03
CA ALA A 181 1.68 -6.81 13.00
C ALA A 181 2.99 -7.60 13.18
N GLU A 182 2.90 -8.93 13.25
CA GLU A 182 4.08 -9.80 13.33
C GLU A 182 4.97 -9.69 12.07
N ILE A 183 4.35 -9.54 10.88
CA ILE A 183 5.09 -9.35 9.62
C ILE A 183 5.85 -8.01 9.65
N TYR A 184 5.16 -6.91 10.04
CA TYR A 184 5.78 -5.59 10.10
C TYR A 184 6.88 -5.51 11.16
N GLU A 185 6.67 -6.09 12.33
CA GLU A 185 7.67 -6.16 13.40
C GLU A 185 8.96 -6.85 12.92
N LYS A 186 8.84 -8.06 12.37
CA LYS A 186 10.00 -8.82 11.89
C LYS A 186 10.72 -8.14 10.73
N GLN A 187 9.97 -7.59 9.76
CA GLN A 187 10.57 -6.96 8.59
C GLN A 187 11.26 -5.65 8.95
N SER A 188 10.70 -4.84 9.85
CA SER A 188 11.32 -3.57 10.28
C SER A 188 12.63 -3.76 11.04
N CYS A 189 12.86 -4.92 11.64
CA CYS A 189 14.14 -5.25 12.29
C CYS A 189 15.30 -5.41 11.28
N ILE A 190 15.01 -5.77 10.04
CA ILE A 190 16.02 -6.02 8.99
C ILE A 190 15.99 -4.97 7.88
N ASP A 191 14.94 -4.15 7.81
CA ASP A 191 14.76 -3.10 6.81
C ASP A 191 14.57 -1.75 7.49
N SER A 192 15.67 -0.98 7.58
CA SER A 192 15.65 0.36 8.18
C SER A 192 14.87 1.40 7.38
N TRP A 193 14.46 1.06 6.16
CA TRP A 193 13.72 1.96 5.26
C TRP A 193 12.21 1.94 5.47
N MET A 194 11.70 1.00 6.24
CA MET A 194 10.29 0.94 6.64
C MET A 194 10.12 1.22 8.14
N SER A 195 8.90 1.54 8.56
CA SER A 195 8.54 1.59 9.98
C SER A 195 7.90 0.28 10.44
N GLY A 196 8.07 -0.06 11.71
CA GLY A 196 7.31 -1.13 12.35
C GLY A 196 5.84 -0.72 12.55
N SER A 197 5.56 0.57 12.74
CA SER A 197 4.19 1.09 12.77
C SER A 197 3.57 1.10 11.37
N PHE A 198 2.28 0.84 11.31
CA PHE A 198 1.53 0.78 10.04
C PHE A 198 0.08 1.21 10.22
N ASP A 199 -0.52 1.64 9.14
CA ASP A 199 -1.95 1.85 9.05
C ASP A 199 -2.60 0.65 8.37
N ILE A 200 -3.76 0.24 8.87
CA ILE A 200 -4.51 -0.87 8.30
C ILE A 200 -5.94 -0.44 8.01
N PHE A 201 -6.41 -0.80 6.84
CA PHE A 201 -7.74 -0.54 6.33
C PHE A 201 -8.44 -1.84 5.99
N PHE A 202 -9.69 -1.94 6.42
CA PHE A 202 -10.59 -3.03 6.13
C PHE A 202 -11.82 -2.48 5.43
N GLN A 203 -12.29 -3.18 4.40
CA GLN A 203 -13.54 -2.83 3.73
C GLN A 203 -14.35 -4.10 3.47
N THR A 204 -15.63 -4.04 3.88
CA THR A 204 -16.62 -5.08 3.68
C THR A 204 -17.81 -4.48 2.95
N GLU A 205 -18.89 -5.25 2.81
CA GLU A 205 -20.16 -4.75 2.32
C GLU A 205 -20.74 -3.71 3.30
N GLY A 206 -20.76 -2.45 2.85
CA GLY A 206 -21.36 -1.34 3.60
C GLY A 206 -20.56 -0.76 4.77
N GLU A 207 -19.41 -1.35 5.12
CA GLU A 207 -18.61 -0.90 6.26
C GLU A 207 -17.12 -0.83 5.92
N TYR A 208 -16.44 0.12 6.52
CA TYR A 208 -14.97 0.18 6.49
C TYR A 208 -14.42 0.53 7.88
N PHE A 209 -13.21 0.04 8.15
CA PHE A 209 -12.50 0.26 9.40
C PHE A 209 -11.08 0.70 9.08
N TYR A 210 -10.60 1.68 9.84
CA TYR A 210 -9.24 2.18 9.77
C TYR A 210 -8.63 2.15 11.16
N LYS A 211 -7.39 1.68 11.25
CA LYS A 211 -6.66 1.65 12.51
C LYS A 211 -5.18 1.94 12.28
N HIS A 212 -4.59 2.76 13.14
CA HIS A 212 -3.16 2.92 13.25
C HIS A 212 -2.62 1.92 14.28
N ILE A 213 -1.63 1.13 13.89
CA ILE A 213 -0.97 0.13 14.74
C ILE A 213 0.45 0.61 15.03
N GLN A 214 0.69 0.90 16.29
CA GLN A 214 2.00 1.30 16.78
C GLN A 214 2.75 0.05 17.24
N ASN A 215 3.52 -0.57 16.34
CA ASN A 215 4.46 -1.61 16.70
C ASN A 215 5.73 -0.95 17.27
N ASN A 216 5.87 -0.98 18.58
CA ASN A 216 7.15 -0.69 19.19
C ASN A 216 8.00 -1.96 19.09
N PRO A 217 9.18 -1.93 18.44
CA PRO A 217 10.08 -3.08 18.51
C PRO A 217 10.33 -3.39 19.98
N THR A 218 9.99 -4.59 20.39
CA THR A 218 10.38 -5.09 21.72
C THR A 218 11.89 -5.08 21.74
N VAL A 219 12.49 -4.15 22.46
CA VAL A 219 13.94 -4.13 22.68
C VAL A 219 14.25 -5.38 23.49
N HIS A 220 14.61 -6.45 22.83
CA HIS A 220 15.25 -7.58 23.49
C HIS A 220 16.62 -7.08 23.93
N LEU A 221 16.69 -6.61 25.18
CA LEU A 221 17.97 -6.42 25.86
C LEU A 221 18.56 -7.83 26.06
N GLU A 222 19.54 -8.17 25.25
CA GLU A 222 20.46 -9.27 25.51
C GLU A 222 21.45 -8.89 26.66
#